data_565d9c0a007d1331bed2c69674697ae9
#
_entry.id   565d9c0a007d1331bed2c69674697ae9
#
_cell.length_a   1.000
_cell.length_b   1.000
_cell.length_c   1.000
_cell.angle_alpha   90.00
_cell.angle_beta   90.00
_cell.angle_gamma   90.00
#
_symmetry.space_group_name_H-M   'P 1'
#
loop_
_entity.id
_entity.type
_entity.pdbx_description
1 polymer ?
#
loop_
_entity_poly.entity_id
_entity_poly.type
_entity_poly.pdbx_seq_one_letter_code
_entity_poly.pdbx_strand_id
1 'polypeptide(L)'
;YDQVTLGLNVDPFILSALKEDITSEDVSTNSVMPHPQAGEVDLICKQDGIICGLQVFERVFTLLDADTKVEFYVKDGDRVENKQLIGKVYGDIRVLLCGERTALNYLQRMSGIATYTSQVAALLEGTGIKLLDTRKTTPNNRIFEKYSVRVGGGNNHRYNLSDGVLLKDNHIGAAGGVKEAIAMAKAYAPFVRKIEVEVESFDMVKDAVEAGADIIMLDNMSTELLKQCIDYIDGRAEIEVSGNVTKENIARIKGLGVDYVSSGALTHSAPIMDLSLKNLHAV
;
A
#
# COMPACT_ATOMS: atom_id res chain seq x y z
N TYR A 1 -7.19 -10.72 3.78
CA TYR A 1 -8.53 -10.11 3.91
C TYR A 1 -9.49 -11.10 4.57
N ASP A 2 -10.48 -10.59 5.30
CA ASP A 2 -11.59 -11.42 5.75
C ASP A 2 -12.55 -11.74 4.59
N GLN A 3 -13.45 -12.71 4.80
CA GLN A 3 -14.36 -13.21 3.76
C GLN A 3 -15.30 -12.13 3.20
N VAL A 4 -15.76 -11.19 4.04
CA VAL A 4 -16.68 -10.12 3.61
C VAL A 4 -15.92 -9.10 2.74
N THR A 5 -14.77 -8.66 3.22
CA THR A 5 -13.91 -7.74 2.47
C THR A 5 -13.46 -8.35 1.14
N LEU A 6 -13.09 -9.64 1.15
CA LEU A 6 -12.69 -10.35 -0.05
C LEU A 6 -13.81 -10.33 -1.10
N GLY A 7 -15.01 -10.74 -0.74
CA GLY A 7 -16.14 -10.84 -1.69
C GLY A 7 -16.67 -9.48 -2.16
N LEU A 8 -16.76 -8.49 -1.25
CA LEU A 8 -17.35 -7.20 -1.59
C LEU A 8 -16.38 -6.20 -2.23
N ASN A 9 -15.12 -6.22 -1.79
CA ASN A 9 -14.18 -5.15 -2.12
C ASN A 9 -12.93 -5.61 -2.90
N VAL A 10 -12.57 -6.88 -2.85
CA VAL A 10 -11.39 -7.41 -3.55
C VAL A 10 -11.78 -8.12 -4.84
N ASP A 11 -12.71 -9.07 -4.80
CA ASP A 11 -13.14 -9.84 -5.96
C ASP A 11 -13.58 -8.97 -7.15
N PRO A 12 -14.36 -7.89 -6.97
CA PRO A 12 -14.75 -7.04 -8.10
C PRO A 12 -13.57 -6.45 -8.87
N PHE A 13 -12.49 -6.08 -8.18
CA PHE A 13 -11.29 -5.56 -8.83
C PHE A 13 -10.51 -6.66 -9.55
N ILE A 14 -10.38 -7.85 -8.95
CA ILE A 14 -9.73 -9.00 -9.60
C ILE A 14 -10.52 -9.39 -10.86
N LEU A 15 -11.85 -9.46 -10.79
CA LEU A 15 -12.70 -9.76 -11.93
C LEU A 15 -12.57 -8.71 -13.03
N SER A 16 -12.45 -7.43 -12.68
CA SER A 16 -12.20 -6.36 -13.64
C SER A 16 -10.87 -6.53 -14.35
N ALA A 17 -9.81 -6.88 -13.61
CA ALA A 17 -8.49 -7.16 -14.17
C ALA A 17 -8.49 -8.39 -15.10
N LEU A 18 -9.19 -9.46 -14.72
CA LEU A 18 -9.34 -10.64 -15.55
C LEU A 18 -10.11 -10.33 -16.84
N LYS A 19 -11.17 -9.52 -16.76
CA LYS A 19 -11.94 -9.08 -17.94
C LYS A 19 -11.15 -8.16 -18.86
N GLU A 20 -10.21 -7.39 -18.35
CA GLU A 20 -9.29 -6.59 -19.16
C GLU A 20 -8.40 -7.49 -20.02
N ASP A 21 -7.91 -8.61 -19.47
CA ASP A 21 -7.00 -9.52 -20.14
C ASP A 21 -7.72 -10.59 -21.00
N ILE A 22 -8.93 -10.98 -20.61
CA ILE A 22 -9.74 -12.01 -21.27
C ILE A 22 -11.08 -11.42 -21.69
N THR A 23 -11.15 -10.85 -22.91
CA THR A 23 -12.39 -10.23 -23.41
C THR A 23 -13.36 -11.21 -24.05
N SER A 24 -12.85 -12.22 -24.76
CA SER A 24 -13.64 -13.27 -25.41
C SER A 24 -13.06 -14.65 -25.20
N GLU A 25 -11.77 -14.81 -25.41
CA GLU A 25 -11.04 -16.09 -25.23
C GLU A 25 -9.53 -15.84 -25.08
N ASP A 26 -8.82 -16.84 -24.59
CA ASP A 26 -7.36 -16.96 -24.72
C ASP A 26 -7.05 -17.79 -25.96
N VAL A 27 -6.76 -17.12 -27.06
CA VAL A 27 -6.52 -17.76 -28.38
C VAL A 27 -5.34 -18.71 -28.31
N SER A 28 -4.26 -18.34 -27.63
CA SER A 28 -3.06 -19.19 -27.50
C SER A 28 -3.37 -20.47 -26.75
N THR A 29 -4.01 -20.35 -25.60
CA THR A 29 -4.39 -21.51 -24.77
C THR A 29 -5.36 -22.42 -25.51
N ASN A 30 -6.42 -21.88 -26.09
CA ASN A 30 -7.42 -22.66 -26.83
C ASN A 30 -6.85 -23.35 -28.05
N SER A 31 -5.82 -22.77 -28.67
CA SER A 31 -5.13 -23.37 -29.81
C SER A 31 -4.37 -24.66 -29.47
N VAL A 32 -3.75 -24.71 -28.30
CA VAL A 32 -2.87 -25.82 -27.89
C VAL A 32 -3.52 -26.78 -26.88
N MET A 33 -4.57 -26.32 -26.18
CA MET A 33 -5.30 -27.06 -25.15
C MET A 33 -6.81 -27.08 -25.45
N PRO A 34 -7.27 -27.81 -26.48
CA PRO A 34 -8.68 -27.82 -26.88
C PRO A 34 -9.59 -28.53 -25.86
N HIS A 35 -9.03 -29.31 -24.95
CA HIS A 35 -9.75 -30.06 -23.94
C HIS A 35 -9.20 -29.81 -22.55
N PRO A 36 -10.03 -29.94 -21.49
CA PRO A 36 -9.59 -29.87 -20.10
C PRO A 36 -8.51 -30.91 -19.81
N GLN A 37 -7.47 -30.51 -19.11
CA GLN A 37 -6.44 -31.41 -18.60
C GLN A 37 -5.90 -30.90 -17.29
N ALA A 38 -5.88 -31.76 -16.27
CA ALA A 38 -5.28 -31.44 -14.98
C ALA A 38 -3.75 -31.28 -15.11
N GLY A 39 -3.24 -30.29 -14.40
CA GLY A 39 -1.82 -30.02 -14.36
C GLY A 39 -1.40 -29.28 -13.11
N GLU A 40 -0.10 -29.10 -12.98
CA GLU A 40 0.50 -28.29 -11.92
C GLU A 40 1.57 -27.35 -12.45
N VAL A 41 1.80 -26.24 -11.73
CA VAL A 41 2.85 -25.27 -12.07
C VAL A 41 3.49 -24.76 -10.80
N ASP A 42 4.81 -24.53 -10.83
CA ASP A 42 5.60 -24.04 -9.70
C ASP A 42 5.62 -22.51 -9.66
N LEU A 43 5.39 -21.93 -8.48
CA LEU A 43 5.56 -20.50 -8.21
C LEU A 43 6.95 -20.27 -7.59
N ILE A 44 7.80 -19.53 -8.31
CA ILE A 44 9.22 -19.36 -7.97
C ILE A 44 9.58 -17.89 -7.85
N CYS A 45 10.30 -17.52 -6.78
CA CYS A 45 10.93 -16.21 -6.65
C CYS A 45 12.12 -16.06 -7.59
N LYS A 46 12.28 -14.84 -8.13
CA LYS A 46 13.41 -14.48 -9.00
C LYS A 46 14.33 -13.44 -8.38
N GLN A 47 14.02 -12.99 -7.17
CA GLN A 47 14.84 -12.06 -6.39
C GLN A 47 14.49 -12.18 -4.91
N ASP A 48 15.37 -11.67 -4.03
CA ASP A 48 15.14 -11.60 -2.60
C ASP A 48 14.13 -10.50 -2.28
N GLY A 49 13.29 -10.72 -1.26
CA GLY A 49 12.34 -9.72 -0.81
C GLY A 49 11.34 -10.23 0.22
N ILE A 50 10.27 -9.49 0.38
CA ILE A 50 9.14 -9.83 1.25
C ILE A 50 7.95 -10.22 0.37
N ILE A 51 7.46 -11.45 0.54
CA ILE A 51 6.29 -11.93 -0.20
C ILE A 51 5.01 -11.28 0.33
N CYS A 52 4.14 -10.83 -0.57
CA CYS A 52 2.86 -10.23 -0.22
C CYS A 52 1.85 -10.39 -1.33
N GLY A 53 0.63 -10.80 -0.97
CA GLY A 53 -0.48 -10.93 -1.91
C GLY A 53 -0.81 -12.37 -2.29
N LEU A 54 -0.42 -13.35 -1.49
CA LEU A 54 -0.67 -14.77 -1.76
C LEU A 54 -2.18 -15.08 -1.86
N GLN A 55 -3.01 -14.49 -1.00
CA GLN A 55 -4.46 -14.66 -1.07
C GLN A 55 -5.04 -14.10 -2.38
N VAL A 56 -4.53 -12.96 -2.85
CA VAL A 56 -4.96 -12.35 -4.11
C VAL A 56 -4.53 -13.20 -5.30
N PHE A 57 -3.30 -13.72 -5.27
CA PHE A 57 -2.79 -14.65 -6.28
C PHE A 57 -3.68 -15.90 -6.41
N GLU A 58 -3.99 -16.55 -5.30
CA GLU A 58 -4.89 -17.70 -5.27
C GLU A 58 -6.28 -17.34 -5.79
N ARG A 59 -6.79 -16.16 -5.37
CA ARG A 59 -8.14 -15.72 -5.73
C ARG A 59 -8.33 -15.50 -7.24
N VAL A 60 -7.28 -15.07 -7.94
CA VAL A 60 -7.31 -14.97 -9.41
C VAL A 60 -7.70 -16.30 -10.05
N PHE A 61 -7.07 -17.40 -9.62
CA PHE A 61 -7.35 -18.72 -10.16
C PHE A 61 -8.71 -19.27 -9.70
N THR A 62 -9.05 -19.11 -8.42
CA THR A 62 -10.31 -19.63 -7.89
C THR A 62 -11.55 -18.89 -8.39
N LEU A 63 -11.40 -17.65 -8.87
CA LEU A 63 -12.47 -16.93 -9.58
C LEU A 63 -12.64 -17.40 -11.03
N LEU A 64 -11.60 -17.96 -11.65
CA LEU A 64 -11.70 -18.58 -12.97
C LEU A 64 -12.27 -19.99 -12.88
N ASP A 65 -11.83 -20.76 -11.88
CA ASP A 65 -12.30 -22.13 -11.63
C ASP A 65 -12.17 -22.45 -10.13
N ALA A 66 -13.31 -22.65 -9.47
CA ALA A 66 -13.39 -22.91 -8.04
C ALA A 66 -12.68 -24.22 -7.60
N ASP A 67 -12.43 -25.14 -8.53
CA ASP A 67 -11.74 -26.40 -8.24
C ASP A 67 -10.21 -26.26 -8.25
N THR A 68 -9.67 -25.13 -8.71
CA THR A 68 -8.23 -24.83 -8.67
C THR A 68 -7.74 -24.75 -7.23
N LYS A 69 -6.61 -25.36 -6.93
CA LYS A 69 -5.99 -25.40 -5.61
C LYS A 69 -4.61 -24.78 -5.66
N VAL A 70 -4.28 -23.98 -4.64
CA VAL A 70 -2.96 -23.41 -4.47
C VAL A 70 -2.38 -23.87 -3.13
N GLU A 71 -1.16 -24.38 -3.17
CA GLU A 71 -0.39 -24.72 -1.98
C GLU A 71 0.74 -23.73 -1.82
N PHE A 72 0.81 -23.07 -0.68
CA PHE A 72 1.90 -22.14 -0.36
C PHE A 72 2.80 -22.73 0.72
N TYR A 73 4.12 -22.55 0.56
CA TYR A 73 5.15 -22.93 1.53
C TYR A 73 5.60 -21.76 2.40
N VAL A 74 5.07 -20.58 2.14
CA VAL A 74 5.34 -19.32 2.83
C VAL A 74 4.01 -18.60 3.09
N LYS A 75 4.07 -17.56 3.90
CA LYS A 75 2.92 -16.66 4.16
C LYS A 75 3.30 -15.21 3.88
N ASP A 76 2.29 -14.35 3.72
CA ASP A 76 2.51 -12.92 3.54
C ASP A 76 3.36 -12.36 4.70
N GLY A 77 4.38 -11.59 4.35
CA GLY A 77 5.34 -11.03 5.29
C GLY A 77 6.64 -11.83 5.46
N ASP A 78 6.68 -13.06 4.96
CA ASP A 78 7.92 -13.85 5.00
C ASP A 78 8.98 -13.28 4.06
N ARG A 79 10.25 -13.37 4.50
CA ARG A 79 11.38 -13.11 3.61
C ARG A 79 11.57 -14.33 2.71
N VAL A 80 11.74 -14.05 1.42
CA VAL A 80 12.00 -15.06 0.39
C VAL A 80 13.26 -14.74 -0.37
N GLU A 81 13.86 -15.76 -0.98
CA GLU A 81 15.14 -15.66 -1.67
C GLU A 81 15.01 -15.98 -3.16
N ASN A 82 15.94 -15.48 -3.96
CA ASN A 82 16.05 -15.82 -5.37
C ASN A 82 16.11 -17.35 -5.56
N LYS A 83 15.34 -17.85 -6.53
CA LYS A 83 15.17 -19.27 -6.89
C LYS A 83 14.38 -20.10 -5.87
N GLN A 84 13.84 -19.52 -4.83
CA GLN A 84 13.01 -20.23 -3.85
C GLN A 84 11.68 -20.65 -4.49
N LEU A 85 11.32 -21.93 -4.34
CA LEU A 85 9.98 -22.45 -4.61
C LEU A 85 9.05 -22.02 -3.46
N ILE A 86 8.06 -21.20 -3.74
CA ILE A 86 7.18 -20.64 -2.69
C ILE A 86 5.77 -21.21 -2.74
N GLY A 87 5.42 -21.97 -3.77
CA GLY A 87 4.13 -22.62 -3.86
C GLY A 87 3.93 -23.36 -5.17
N LYS A 88 2.75 -24.01 -5.27
CA LYS A 88 2.29 -24.71 -6.48
C LYS A 88 0.83 -24.44 -6.73
N VAL A 89 0.43 -24.40 -7.99
CA VAL A 89 -0.96 -24.28 -8.42
C VAL A 89 -1.36 -25.55 -9.16
N TYR A 90 -2.51 -26.11 -8.79
CA TYR A 90 -3.07 -27.33 -9.36
C TYR A 90 -4.44 -27.04 -9.95
N GLY A 91 -4.70 -27.45 -11.17
CA GLY A 91 -5.99 -27.25 -11.80
C GLY A 91 -5.99 -27.59 -13.29
N ASP A 92 -7.04 -27.18 -13.98
CA ASP A 92 -7.08 -27.26 -15.45
C ASP A 92 -5.98 -26.39 -16.05
N ILE A 93 -5.11 -26.97 -16.86
CA ILE A 93 -3.99 -26.27 -17.49
C ILE A 93 -4.46 -24.98 -18.20
N ARG A 94 -5.64 -24.98 -18.79
CA ARG A 94 -6.21 -23.81 -19.45
C ARG A 94 -6.44 -22.66 -18.48
N VAL A 95 -6.94 -22.95 -17.28
CA VAL A 95 -7.13 -21.98 -16.19
C VAL A 95 -5.78 -21.45 -15.69
N LEU A 96 -4.80 -22.35 -15.51
CA LEU A 96 -3.44 -21.97 -15.08
C LEU A 96 -2.79 -21.02 -16.07
N LEU A 97 -2.94 -21.29 -17.38
CA LEU A 97 -2.40 -20.42 -18.43
C LEU A 97 -3.13 -19.08 -18.53
N CYS A 98 -4.46 -19.08 -18.46
CA CYS A 98 -5.27 -17.84 -18.53
C CYS A 98 -5.06 -16.91 -17.33
N GLY A 99 -4.88 -17.46 -16.13
CA GLY A 99 -4.76 -16.68 -14.90
C GLY A 99 -3.34 -16.20 -14.57
N GLU A 100 -2.34 -16.80 -15.17
CA GLU A 100 -0.91 -16.59 -14.83
C GLU A 100 -0.52 -15.12 -14.79
N ARG A 101 -0.75 -14.36 -15.85
CA ARG A 101 -0.28 -12.98 -15.95
C ARG A 101 -0.94 -12.06 -14.92
N THR A 102 -2.24 -12.14 -14.80
CA THR A 102 -2.99 -11.33 -13.82
C THR A 102 -2.57 -11.68 -12.39
N ALA A 103 -2.46 -12.96 -12.05
CA ALA A 103 -2.03 -13.42 -10.74
C ALA A 103 -0.62 -12.92 -10.39
N LEU A 104 0.33 -13.06 -11.32
CA LEU A 104 1.70 -12.59 -11.14
C LEU A 104 1.77 -11.06 -11.05
N ASN A 105 1.00 -10.32 -11.83
CA ASN A 105 0.99 -8.86 -11.76
C ASN A 105 0.61 -8.37 -10.36
N TYR A 106 -0.41 -8.93 -9.73
CA TYR A 106 -0.77 -8.60 -8.35
C TYR A 106 0.33 -8.99 -7.37
N LEU A 107 0.80 -10.23 -7.43
CA LEU A 107 1.80 -10.74 -6.49
C LEU A 107 3.13 -9.97 -6.59
N GLN A 108 3.58 -9.67 -7.80
CA GLN A 108 4.79 -8.89 -8.05
C GLN A 108 4.67 -7.45 -7.54
N ARG A 109 3.53 -6.81 -7.79
CA ARG A 109 3.29 -5.44 -7.34
C ARG A 109 3.20 -5.36 -5.83
N MET A 110 2.40 -6.22 -5.21
CA MET A 110 2.20 -6.25 -3.76
C MET A 110 3.48 -6.60 -3.02
N SER A 111 4.23 -7.59 -3.49
CA SER A 111 5.51 -7.98 -2.91
C SER A 111 6.57 -6.88 -3.08
N GLY A 112 6.58 -6.18 -4.22
CA GLY A 112 7.46 -5.04 -4.44
C GLY A 112 7.22 -3.91 -3.44
N ILE A 113 5.96 -3.55 -3.19
CA ILE A 113 5.58 -2.55 -2.19
C ILE A 113 5.98 -3.00 -0.78
N ALA A 114 5.67 -4.24 -0.40
CA ALA A 114 6.04 -4.77 0.91
C ALA A 114 7.58 -4.77 1.11
N THR A 115 8.32 -5.15 0.09
CA THR A 115 9.79 -5.17 0.11
C THR A 115 10.36 -3.76 0.28
N TYR A 116 9.92 -2.80 -0.54
CA TYR A 116 10.37 -1.41 -0.43
C TYR A 116 10.00 -0.80 0.93
N THR A 117 8.77 -1.02 1.38
CA THR A 117 8.31 -0.55 2.69
C THR A 117 9.16 -1.12 3.82
N SER A 118 9.53 -2.41 3.77
CA SER A 118 10.37 -3.03 4.78
C SER A 118 11.77 -2.41 4.86
N GLN A 119 12.32 -2.01 3.72
CA GLN A 119 13.62 -1.34 3.65
C GLN A 119 13.56 0.06 4.27
N VAL A 120 12.50 0.81 4.01
CA VAL A 120 12.30 2.15 4.60
C VAL A 120 11.99 2.05 6.10
N ALA A 121 11.11 1.13 6.50
CA ALA A 121 10.76 0.91 7.90
C ALA A 121 11.98 0.52 8.75
N ALA A 122 12.90 -0.28 8.20
CA ALA A 122 14.14 -0.66 8.89
C ALA A 122 15.01 0.57 9.25
N LEU A 123 14.97 1.63 8.45
CA LEU A 123 15.71 2.85 8.72
C LEU A 123 15.15 3.65 9.92
N LEU A 124 13.92 3.38 10.32
CA LEU A 124 13.24 4.01 11.46
C LEU A 124 13.19 3.11 12.70
N GLU A 125 13.78 1.92 12.65
CA GLU A 125 13.78 0.97 13.75
C GLU A 125 14.39 1.59 15.01
N GLY A 126 13.72 1.40 16.15
CA GLY A 126 14.15 1.93 17.46
C GLY A 126 13.87 3.42 17.69
N THR A 127 13.35 4.16 16.69
CA THR A 127 13.05 5.61 16.82
C THR A 127 11.68 5.90 17.40
N GLY A 128 10.75 4.94 17.38
CA GLY A 128 9.34 5.17 17.73
C GLY A 128 8.53 5.89 16.65
N ILE A 129 9.16 6.34 15.55
CA ILE A 129 8.48 7.02 14.44
C ILE A 129 7.75 5.97 13.60
N LYS A 130 6.47 6.21 13.31
CA LYS A 130 5.67 5.34 12.44
C LYS A 130 5.74 5.80 11.00
N LEU A 131 6.12 4.89 10.11
CA LEU A 131 6.10 5.11 8.67
C LEU A 131 4.67 4.95 8.15
N LEU A 132 4.16 5.94 7.43
CA LEU A 132 2.82 5.94 6.84
C LEU A 132 2.88 5.94 5.31
N ASP A 133 1.87 5.30 4.71
CA ASP A 133 1.54 5.48 3.30
C ASP A 133 0.78 6.81 3.07
N THR A 134 0.26 6.97 1.87
CA THR A 134 -0.54 8.13 1.46
C THR A 134 -1.69 7.69 0.55
N ARG A 135 -2.43 8.65 -0.01
CA ARG A 135 -3.40 8.39 -1.08
C ARG A 135 -2.78 8.40 -2.49
N LYS A 136 -1.47 8.52 -2.61
CA LYS A 136 -0.74 8.44 -3.89
C LYS A 136 -0.60 6.97 -4.32
N THR A 137 -1.73 6.33 -4.54
CA THR A 137 -1.85 4.94 -4.98
C THR A 137 -2.33 4.87 -6.42
N THR A 138 -2.05 3.73 -7.08
CA THR A 138 -2.62 3.45 -8.40
C THR A 138 -4.15 3.42 -8.30
N PRO A 139 -4.88 4.16 -9.18
CA PRO A 139 -6.34 4.12 -9.17
C PRO A 139 -6.88 2.69 -9.18
N ASN A 140 -7.90 2.44 -8.36
CA ASN A 140 -8.55 1.15 -8.14
C ASN A 140 -7.67 0.07 -7.46
N ASN A 141 -6.39 0.31 -7.24
CA ASN A 141 -5.48 -0.65 -6.58
C ASN A 141 -5.18 -0.31 -5.11
N ARG A 142 -5.83 0.69 -4.54
CA ARG A 142 -5.54 1.15 -3.17
C ARG A 142 -5.69 0.06 -2.12
N ILE A 143 -6.69 -0.79 -2.24
CA ILE A 143 -6.93 -1.88 -1.29
C ILE A 143 -5.75 -2.87 -1.26
N PHE A 144 -5.14 -3.12 -2.40
CA PHE A 144 -3.96 -4.00 -2.52
C PHE A 144 -2.69 -3.30 -2.05
N GLU A 145 -2.49 -2.06 -2.45
CA GLU A 145 -1.26 -1.29 -2.17
C GLU A 145 -1.15 -0.94 -0.69
N LYS A 146 -2.24 -0.50 -0.04
CA LYS A 146 -2.24 -0.21 1.39
C LYS A 146 -2.10 -1.46 2.27
N TYR A 147 -2.68 -2.58 1.85
CA TYR A 147 -2.43 -3.87 2.50
C TYR A 147 -0.94 -4.22 2.45
N SER A 148 -0.31 -4.04 1.30
CA SER A 148 1.12 -4.36 1.09
C SER A 148 2.04 -3.51 1.95
N VAL A 149 1.71 -2.23 2.15
CA VAL A 149 2.45 -1.34 3.07
C VAL A 149 2.43 -1.91 4.50
N ARG A 150 1.28 -2.36 4.98
CA ARG A 150 1.17 -2.98 6.31
C ARG A 150 1.99 -4.25 6.43
N VAL A 151 1.93 -5.11 5.43
CA VAL A 151 2.72 -6.36 5.40
C VAL A 151 4.22 -6.07 5.44
N GLY A 152 4.67 -5.01 4.78
CA GLY A 152 6.06 -4.56 4.78
C GLY A 152 6.52 -3.89 6.08
N GLY A 153 5.64 -3.71 7.07
CA GLY A 153 5.97 -3.09 8.35
C GLY A 153 5.66 -1.59 8.44
N GLY A 154 5.01 -1.02 7.44
CA GLY A 154 4.46 0.33 7.48
C GLY A 154 3.09 0.39 8.15
N ASN A 155 2.54 1.60 8.21
CA ASN A 155 1.20 1.86 8.72
C ASN A 155 0.38 2.60 7.67
N ASN A 156 -0.93 2.58 7.81
CA ASN A 156 -1.80 3.27 6.87
C ASN A 156 -2.16 4.67 7.38
N HIS A 157 -2.01 5.66 6.51
CA HIS A 157 -2.71 6.93 6.62
C HIS A 157 -4.18 6.74 6.20
N ARG A 158 -5.00 7.78 6.28
CA ARG A 158 -6.42 7.70 5.89
C ARG A 158 -6.57 6.97 4.56
N TYR A 159 -7.59 6.10 4.49
CA TYR A 159 -7.83 5.28 3.32
C TYR A 159 -8.38 6.11 2.15
N ASN A 160 -9.34 7.00 2.46
CA ASN A 160 -10.03 7.83 1.47
C ASN A 160 -10.47 9.17 2.08
N LEU A 161 -11.25 9.94 1.34
CA LEU A 161 -11.72 11.26 1.77
C LEU A 161 -12.72 11.21 2.93
N SER A 162 -13.35 10.07 3.18
CA SER A 162 -14.35 9.89 4.25
C SER A 162 -13.74 9.43 5.57
N ASP A 163 -12.50 8.96 5.56
CA ASP A 163 -11.89 8.28 6.71
C ASP A 163 -11.43 9.27 7.79
N GLY A 164 -10.91 10.42 7.39
CA GLY A 164 -10.44 11.46 8.31
C GLY A 164 -10.32 12.82 7.64
N VAL A 165 -10.18 13.87 8.44
CA VAL A 165 -10.00 15.24 7.96
C VAL A 165 -8.52 15.50 7.72
N LEU A 166 -8.19 15.99 6.54
CA LEU A 166 -6.86 16.54 6.20
C LEU A 166 -7.06 17.84 5.43
N LEU A 167 -6.77 18.94 6.10
CA LEU A 167 -6.88 20.29 5.54
C LEU A 167 -5.56 20.66 4.87
N LYS A 168 -5.60 20.92 3.58
CA LYS A 168 -4.46 21.31 2.76
C LYS A 168 -4.56 22.77 2.33
N ASP A 169 -3.56 23.27 1.62
CA ASP A 169 -3.46 24.65 1.14
C ASP A 169 -4.75 25.20 0.51
N ASN A 170 -5.36 24.44 -0.41
CA ASN A 170 -6.60 24.85 -1.06
C ASN A 170 -7.79 24.89 -0.12
N HIS A 171 -7.88 24.00 0.87
CA HIS A 171 -8.91 24.07 1.92
C HIS A 171 -8.72 25.31 2.80
N ILE A 172 -7.49 25.58 3.19
CA ILE A 172 -7.12 26.73 4.01
C ILE A 172 -7.44 28.05 3.28
N GLY A 173 -7.06 28.11 2.00
CA GLY A 173 -7.38 29.26 1.16
C GLY A 173 -8.89 29.49 1.00
N ALA A 174 -9.63 28.43 0.77
CA ALA A 174 -11.10 28.49 0.64
C ALA A 174 -11.80 28.92 1.94
N ALA A 175 -11.27 28.50 3.11
CA ALA A 175 -11.82 28.83 4.41
C ALA A 175 -11.44 30.24 4.92
N GLY A 176 -10.40 30.86 4.37
CA GLY A 176 -9.90 32.15 4.77
C GLY A 176 -8.72 32.12 5.75
N GLY A 177 -8.20 30.96 6.10
CA GLY A 177 -7.03 30.78 6.96
C GLY A 177 -7.02 29.43 7.68
N VAL A 178 -5.91 29.14 8.36
CA VAL A 178 -5.71 27.89 9.11
C VAL A 178 -6.72 27.77 10.25
N LYS A 179 -6.88 28.82 11.05
CA LYS A 179 -7.80 28.81 12.22
C LYS A 179 -9.25 28.61 11.77
N GLU A 180 -9.66 29.33 10.74
CA GLU A 180 -11.00 29.25 10.13
C GLU A 180 -11.28 27.83 9.61
N ALA A 181 -10.33 27.25 8.88
CA ALA A 181 -10.47 25.90 8.33
C ALA A 181 -10.64 24.85 9.45
N ILE A 182 -9.82 24.92 10.50
CA ILE A 182 -9.89 23.99 11.65
C ILE A 182 -11.22 24.16 12.39
N ALA A 183 -11.66 25.40 12.64
CA ALA A 183 -12.94 25.64 13.32
C ALA A 183 -14.12 25.09 12.53
N MET A 184 -14.14 25.31 11.19
CA MET A 184 -15.18 24.78 10.30
C MET A 184 -15.18 23.26 10.28
N ALA A 185 -14.00 22.64 10.22
CA ALA A 185 -13.86 21.18 10.23
C ALA A 185 -14.36 20.58 11.57
N LYS A 186 -14.04 21.20 12.71
CA LYS A 186 -14.53 20.77 14.03
C LYS A 186 -16.06 20.85 14.13
N ALA A 187 -16.68 21.86 13.53
CA ALA A 187 -18.13 22.03 13.55
C ALA A 187 -18.86 21.04 12.64
N TYR A 188 -18.23 20.61 11.57
CA TYR A 188 -18.86 19.75 10.53
C TYR A 188 -18.56 18.26 10.69
N ALA A 189 -17.32 17.91 10.99
CA ALA A 189 -16.89 16.51 11.02
C ALA A 189 -17.47 15.78 12.25
N PRO A 190 -17.74 14.45 12.14
CA PRO A 190 -18.07 13.64 13.30
C PRO A 190 -16.98 13.74 14.37
N PHE A 191 -17.40 13.83 15.64
CA PHE A 191 -16.48 14.07 16.78
C PHE A 191 -15.34 13.05 16.89
N VAL A 192 -15.53 11.83 16.38
CA VAL A 192 -14.51 10.75 16.39
C VAL A 192 -13.41 10.97 15.36
N ARG A 193 -13.58 11.88 14.40
CA ARG A 193 -12.57 12.16 13.36
C ARG A 193 -11.51 13.10 13.90
N LYS A 194 -10.25 12.69 13.83
CA LYS A 194 -9.12 13.59 14.03
C LYS A 194 -9.05 14.64 12.92
N ILE A 195 -8.62 15.84 13.29
CA ILE A 195 -8.38 16.93 12.34
C ILE A 195 -6.88 17.09 12.17
N GLU A 196 -6.42 16.82 10.98
CA GLU A 196 -5.06 17.02 10.55
C GLU A 196 -4.98 18.23 9.61
N VAL A 197 -3.95 19.03 9.76
CA VAL A 197 -3.68 20.18 8.91
C VAL A 197 -2.25 20.12 8.36
N GLU A 198 -2.12 20.32 7.05
CA GLU A 198 -0.84 20.42 6.35
C GLU A 198 -0.39 21.87 6.33
N VAL A 199 0.81 22.14 6.84
CA VAL A 199 1.38 23.48 6.99
C VAL A 199 2.78 23.55 6.40
N GLU A 200 3.15 24.72 5.88
CA GLU A 200 4.43 24.95 5.20
C GLU A 200 5.29 26.04 5.87
N SER A 201 4.74 26.74 6.87
CA SER A 201 5.44 27.84 7.55
C SER A 201 5.26 27.76 9.06
N PHE A 202 6.16 28.45 9.78
CA PHE A 202 6.09 28.55 11.24
C PHE A 202 4.82 29.31 11.71
N ASP A 203 4.39 30.34 10.99
CA ASP A 203 3.16 31.05 11.34
C ASP A 203 1.92 30.19 11.21
N MET A 204 1.85 29.34 10.19
CA MET A 204 0.77 28.36 10.04
C MET A 204 0.79 27.33 11.18
N VAL A 205 1.96 26.92 11.65
CA VAL A 205 2.07 26.01 12.82
C VAL A 205 1.51 26.66 14.06
N LYS A 206 1.80 27.92 14.30
CA LYS A 206 1.24 28.66 15.47
C LYS A 206 -0.28 28.68 15.41
N ASP A 207 -0.83 29.03 14.28
CA ASP A 207 -2.28 29.05 14.07
C ASP A 207 -2.93 27.67 14.27
N ALA A 208 -2.28 26.61 13.76
CA ALA A 208 -2.76 25.24 13.90
C ALA A 208 -2.79 24.77 15.38
N VAL A 209 -1.75 25.09 16.14
CA VAL A 209 -1.67 24.79 17.58
C VAL A 209 -2.75 25.55 18.35
N GLU A 210 -2.89 26.86 18.12
CA GLU A 210 -3.89 27.70 18.79
C GLU A 210 -5.33 27.24 18.47
N ALA A 211 -5.60 26.82 17.24
CA ALA A 211 -6.90 26.31 16.84
C ALA A 211 -7.17 24.87 17.30
N GLY A 212 -6.18 24.19 17.86
CA GLY A 212 -6.32 22.86 18.42
C GLY A 212 -6.42 21.75 17.39
N ALA A 213 -5.59 21.78 16.33
CA ALA A 213 -5.45 20.65 15.44
C ALA A 213 -4.98 19.40 16.21
N ASP A 214 -5.49 18.22 15.84
CA ASP A 214 -5.07 16.96 16.46
C ASP A 214 -3.71 16.51 15.92
N ILE A 215 -3.48 16.69 14.64
CA ILE A 215 -2.24 16.34 13.95
C ILE A 215 -1.79 17.52 13.10
N ILE A 216 -0.52 17.87 13.17
CA ILE A 216 0.10 18.90 12.32
C ILE A 216 1.09 18.22 11.41
N MET A 217 0.86 18.29 10.11
CA MET A 217 1.77 17.78 9.08
C MET A 217 2.69 18.92 8.63
N LEU A 218 3.98 18.72 8.86
CA LEU A 218 5.03 19.63 8.46
C LEU A 218 5.53 19.23 7.06
N ASP A 219 5.17 20.02 6.04
CA ASP A 219 5.38 19.66 4.64
C ASP A 219 6.55 20.43 4.03
N ASN A 220 7.48 19.70 3.41
CA ASN A 220 8.64 20.27 2.68
C ASN A 220 9.47 21.29 3.46
N MET A 221 9.71 21.04 4.74
CA MET A 221 10.50 21.93 5.60
C MET A 221 11.97 21.54 5.69
N SER A 222 12.85 22.53 5.85
CA SER A 222 14.26 22.29 6.23
C SER A 222 14.36 21.70 7.63
N THR A 223 15.49 21.06 7.94
CA THR A 223 15.72 20.49 9.27
C THR A 223 15.65 21.55 10.36
N GLU A 224 16.16 22.74 10.11
CA GLU A 224 16.14 23.89 11.03
C GLU A 224 14.71 24.34 11.32
N LEU A 225 13.88 24.47 10.28
CA LEU A 225 12.48 24.84 10.40
C LEU A 225 11.68 23.75 11.13
N LEU A 226 11.94 22.46 10.81
CA LEU A 226 11.33 21.35 11.54
C LEU A 226 11.59 21.44 13.04
N LYS A 227 12.83 21.66 13.46
CA LYS A 227 13.20 21.81 14.88
C LYS A 227 12.43 22.95 15.54
N GLN A 228 12.40 24.11 14.88
CA GLN A 228 11.65 25.28 15.40
C GLN A 228 10.16 24.98 15.56
N CYS A 229 9.53 24.33 14.60
CA CYS A 229 8.12 23.97 14.64
C CYS A 229 7.84 22.93 15.72
N ILE A 230 8.66 21.89 15.81
CA ILE A 230 8.52 20.80 16.80
C ILE A 230 8.64 21.37 18.23
N ASP A 231 9.62 22.23 18.48
CA ASP A 231 9.80 22.89 19.79
C ASP A 231 8.58 23.73 20.16
N TYR A 232 8.02 24.47 19.19
CA TYR A 232 6.81 25.26 19.45
C TYR A 232 5.58 24.42 19.73
N ILE A 233 5.40 23.31 18.99
CA ILE A 233 4.26 22.40 19.20
C ILE A 233 4.30 21.78 20.59
N ASP A 234 5.47 21.41 21.09
CA ASP A 234 5.72 20.96 22.46
C ASP A 234 4.66 19.97 22.98
N GLY A 235 4.37 18.92 22.20
CA GLY A 235 3.42 17.87 22.56
C GLY A 235 1.93 18.26 22.50
N ARG A 236 1.59 19.48 22.07
CA ARG A 236 0.19 19.95 21.98
C ARG A 236 -0.58 19.38 20.80
N ALA A 237 0.10 18.75 19.86
CA ALA A 237 -0.47 18.01 18.73
C ALA A 237 0.48 16.89 18.35
N GLU A 238 -0.04 15.85 17.68
CA GLU A 238 0.81 14.86 17.04
C GLU A 238 1.48 15.49 15.80
N ILE A 239 2.68 15.04 15.47
CA ILE A 239 3.49 15.61 14.39
C ILE A 239 3.73 14.56 13.31
N GLU A 240 3.36 14.91 12.08
CA GLU A 240 3.70 14.16 10.87
C GLU A 240 4.66 15.00 10.03
N VAL A 241 5.72 14.37 9.52
CA VAL A 241 6.62 14.96 8.53
C VAL A 241 6.32 14.37 7.17
N SER A 242 6.18 15.22 6.17
CA SER A 242 5.86 14.84 4.80
C SER A 242 6.65 15.67 3.78
N GLY A 243 6.53 15.29 2.51
CA GLY A 243 7.14 15.98 1.39
C GLY A 243 8.47 15.40 0.97
N ASN A 244 8.47 14.75 -0.21
CA ASN A 244 9.67 14.16 -0.84
C ASN A 244 10.50 13.25 0.10
N VAL A 245 9.83 12.54 1.01
CA VAL A 245 10.47 11.58 1.90
C VAL A 245 10.81 10.31 1.15
N THR A 246 12.09 9.98 1.10
CA THR A 246 12.64 8.81 0.43
C THR A 246 13.55 8.01 1.37
N LYS A 247 13.91 6.83 0.93
CA LYS A 247 14.87 5.97 1.63
C LYS A 247 16.23 6.69 1.86
N GLU A 248 16.62 7.56 0.93
CA GLU A 248 17.90 8.27 0.97
C GLU A 248 17.92 9.44 1.96
N ASN A 249 16.77 10.06 2.24
CA ASN A 249 16.71 11.29 3.06
C ASN A 249 15.98 11.13 4.40
N ILE A 250 15.34 10.00 4.66
CA ILE A 250 14.50 9.79 5.86
C ILE A 250 15.31 9.88 7.17
N ALA A 251 16.61 9.60 7.11
CA ALA A 251 17.46 9.62 8.30
C ALA A 251 17.55 10.99 8.97
N ARG A 252 17.32 12.11 8.23
CA ARG A 252 17.39 13.47 8.76
C ARG A 252 16.35 13.79 9.84
N ILE A 253 15.26 13.04 9.89
CA ILE A 253 14.18 13.26 10.87
C ILE A 253 14.35 12.46 12.16
N LYS A 254 15.33 11.56 12.24
CA LYS A 254 15.60 10.79 13.46
C LYS A 254 16.01 11.71 14.60
N GLY A 255 15.48 11.46 15.77
CA GLY A 255 15.80 12.23 16.99
C GLY A 255 15.15 13.62 17.06
N LEU A 256 14.30 14.01 16.10
CA LEU A 256 13.61 15.31 16.13
C LEU A 256 12.33 15.33 16.99
N GLY A 257 11.84 14.15 17.43
CA GLY A 257 10.62 14.06 18.25
C GLY A 257 9.33 14.07 17.42
N VAL A 258 9.37 13.60 16.17
CA VAL A 258 8.17 13.44 15.34
C VAL A 258 7.48 12.10 15.63
N ASP A 259 6.17 12.03 15.43
CA ASP A 259 5.38 10.82 15.66
C ASP A 259 5.25 9.99 14.39
N TYR A 260 5.11 10.63 13.23
CA TYR A 260 4.85 10.02 11.94
C TYR A 260 5.71 10.60 10.84
N VAL A 261 6.03 9.77 9.86
CA VAL A 261 6.54 10.20 8.57
C VAL A 261 5.73 9.52 7.47
N SER A 262 5.24 10.28 6.51
CA SER A 262 4.51 9.75 5.36
C SER A 262 5.34 9.82 4.09
N SER A 263 5.22 8.78 3.28
CA SER A 263 5.94 8.68 2.01
C SER A 263 5.05 8.09 0.91
N GLY A 264 4.76 8.89 -0.11
CA GLY A 264 4.07 8.43 -1.31
C GLY A 264 4.91 7.45 -2.13
N ALA A 265 6.23 7.50 -2.00
CA ALA A 265 7.14 6.60 -2.71
C ALA A 265 6.91 5.11 -2.39
N LEU A 266 6.38 4.78 -1.20
CA LEU A 266 6.06 3.41 -0.83
C LEU A 266 5.13 2.73 -1.84
N THR A 267 4.25 3.49 -2.45
CA THR A 267 3.26 2.98 -3.41
C THR A 267 3.53 3.43 -4.84
N HIS A 268 3.87 4.70 -5.08
CA HIS A 268 4.02 5.19 -6.46
C HIS A 268 5.40 4.90 -7.08
N SER A 269 6.43 4.58 -6.27
CA SER A 269 7.81 4.40 -6.77
C SER A 269 8.46 3.08 -6.36
N ALA A 270 7.74 2.19 -5.68
CA ALA A 270 8.25 0.87 -5.36
C ALA A 270 8.39 0.03 -6.63
N PRO A 271 9.55 -0.57 -6.90
CA PRO A 271 9.69 -1.52 -8.01
C PRO A 271 8.93 -2.82 -7.70
N ILE A 272 8.51 -3.52 -8.74
CA ILE A 272 7.95 -4.87 -8.57
C ILE A 272 9.02 -5.84 -8.08
N MET A 273 8.59 -6.91 -7.41
CA MET A 273 9.44 -8.06 -7.10
C MET A 273 9.24 -9.14 -8.16
N ASP A 274 10.32 -9.59 -8.78
CA ASP A 274 10.23 -10.56 -9.88
C ASP A 274 9.87 -11.97 -9.37
N LEU A 275 8.80 -12.54 -9.92
CA LEU A 275 8.28 -13.86 -9.66
C LEU A 275 7.88 -14.53 -10.97
N SER A 276 7.88 -15.85 -11.03
CA SER A 276 7.44 -16.58 -12.23
C SER A 276 6.74 -17.88 -11.89
N LEU A 277 5.85 -18.30 -12.79
CA LEU A 277 5.30 -19.65 -12.85
C LEU A 277 6.12 -20.46 -13.85
N LYS A 278 6.63 -21.62 -13.44
CA LYS A 278 7.52 -22.48 -14.21
C LYS A 278 7.13 -23.95 -14.09
N ASN A 279 7.68 -24.77 -14.98
CA ASN A 279 7.54 -26.22 -14.92
C ASN A 279 6.09 -26.71 -15.02
N LEU A 280 5.25 -26.02 -15.80
CA LEU A 280 3.90 -26.48 -16.07
C LEU A 280 3.92 -27.86 -16.73
N HIS A 281 3.21 -28.83 -16.15
CA HIS A 281 3.07 -30.18 -16.69
C HIS A 281 1.73 -30.79 -16.32
N ALA A 282 1.31 -31.78 -17.09
CA ALA A 282 0.11 -32.58 -16.81
C ALA A 282 0.35 -33.53 -15.62
N VAL A 283 -0.71 -33.78 -14.84
CA VAL A 283 -0.74 -34.73 -13.71
C VAL A 283 -1.90 -35.68 -13.83
#